data_c7dcb8f42672eac5002805789acc6a5b
#
_entry.id   c7dcb8f42672eac5002805789acc6a5b
#
_cell.length_a   1.000
_cell.length_b   1.000
_cell.length_c   1.000
_cell.angle_alpha   90.00
_cell.angle_beta   90.00
_cell.angle_gamma   90.00
#
_symmetry.space_group_name_H-M   'P 1'
#
loop_
_entity.id
_entity.type
_entity.pdbx_description
1 polymer ?
#
loop_
_entity_poly.entity_id
_entity_poly.type
_entity_poly.pdbx_seq_one_letter_code
_entity_poly.pdbx_strand_id
1 'polypeptide(L)'
;FDGTFGESAKLSAAMGEAYCNGFQGDNWGGLSVNAMVKHWPGGGAGEAGRDAHYANGKFAVYPGNNFNEHLIPFTEGAFKLTGNTKKAAAVMPYYTISWNQTNENVANNYNKYLVTDLLRNKYGYDGVVCTDWLVTGDHQAMDVFIDGKVWGVENLNMAERHYKVLMAGADQFGGNNDMKPIIDAYAMGV
;
A
#
# COMPACT_ATOMS: atom_id res chain seq x y z
N PHE A 1 -0.49 -8.59 16.75
CA PHE A 1 -0.46 -7.63 15.64
C PHE A 1 -1.07 -6.31 16.11
N ASP A 2 -0.25 -5.45 16.69
CA ASP A 2 -0.65 -4.09 17.03
C ASP A 2 -1.06 -3.34 15.74
N GLY A 3 -2.13 -2.55 15.81
CA GLY A 3 -2.60 -1.74 14.68
C GLY A 3 -3.50 -2.46 13.66
N THR A 4 -4.02 -3.64 13.97
CA THR A 4 -5.07 -4.31 13.19
C THR A 4 -6.40 -4.32 13.93
N PHE A 5 -7.51 -4.45 13.19
CA PHE A 5 -8.84 -4.62 13.76
C PHE A 5 -9.23 -6.09 13.99
N GLY A 6 -8.26 -7.01 13.93
CA GLY A 6 -8.46 -8.42 14.19
C GLY A 6 -8.63 -9.26 12.91
N GLU A 7 -9.07 -10.50 13.10
CA GLU A 7 -9.06 -11.53 12.04
C GLU A 7 -10.32 -11.54 11.16
N SER A 8 -11.41 -10.93 11.61
CA SER A 8 -12.65 -10.89 10.83
C SER A 8 -12.59 -9.79 9.78
N ALA A 9 -12.49 -10.16 8.51
CA ALA A 9 -12.50 -9.22 7.39
C ALA A 9 -13.74 -8.32 7.39
N LYS A 10 -14.91 -8.89 7.71
CA LYS A 10 -16.18 -8.14 7.79
C LYS A 10 -16.19 -7.13 8.95
N LEU A 11 -15.69 -7.52 10.12
CA LEU A 11 -15.59 -6.59 11.25
C LEU A 11 -14.58 -5.49 10.97
N SER A 12 -13.42 -5.84 10.38
CA SER A 12 -12.40 -4.87 9.98
C SER A 12 -12.92 -3.88 8.95
N ALA A 13 -13.78 -4.32 8.01
CA ALA A 13 -14.44 -3.43 7.05
C ALA A 13 -15.36 -2.43 7.77
N ALA A 14 -16.23 -2.89 8.66
CA ALA A 14 -17.14 -2.03 9.41
C ALA A 14 -16.41 -1.03 10.30
N MET A 15 -15.34 -1.46 10.97
CA MET A 15 -14.51 -0.58 11.80
C MET A 15 -13.73 0.42 10.96
N GLY A 16 -13.15 0.00 9.83
CA GLY A 16 -12.46 0.87 8.90
C GLY A 16 -13.37 1.95 8.31
N GLU A 17 -14.60 1.58 7.93
CA GLU A 17 -15.63 2.52 7.50
C GLU A 17 -15.93 3.56 8.59
N ALA A 18 -16.21 3.10 9.81
CA ALA A 18 -16.53 3.98 10.94
C ALA A 18 -15.39 4.95 11.25
N TYR A 19 -14.15 4.48 11.24
CA TYR A 19 -12.96 5.31 11.44
C TYR A 19 -12.82 6.38 10.36
N CYS A 20 -12.93 6.00 9.09
CA CYS A 20 -12.82 6.94 7.98
C CYS A 20 -13.94 7.99 8.02
N ASN A 21 -15.17 7.59 8.28
CA ASN A 21 -16.30 8.52 8.46
C ASN A 21 -16.04 9.49 9.63
N GLY A 22 -15.50 8.99 10.76
CA GLY A 22 -15.19 9.84 11.91
C GLY A 22 -14.14 10.90 11.62
N PHE A 23 -13.07 10.54 10.89
CA PHE A 23 -12.01 11.48 10.51
C PHE A 23 -12.42 12.45 9.41
N GLN A 24 -13.08 11.97 8.37
CA GLN A 24 -13.43 12.77 7.20
C GLN A 24 -14.71 13.59 7.40
N GLY A 25 -15.59 13.14 8.30
CA GLY A 25 -16.90 13.71 8.51
C GLY A 25 -17.90 13.34 7.40
N ASP A 26 -19.16 13.74 7.57
CA ASP A 26 -20.23 13.47 6.60
C ASP A 26 -20.00 14.17 5.25
N ASN A 27 -19.34 15.31 5.27
CA ASN A 27 -18.95 16.09 4.09
C ASN A 27 -17.54 16.64 4.27
N TRP A 28 -16.84 16.84 3.17
CA TRP A 28 -15.56 17.53 3.19
C TRP A 28 -15.71 18.97 3.69
N GLY A 29 -14.88 19.38 4.63
CA GLY A 29 -14.92 20.73 5.22
C GLY A 29 -13.64 21.06 5.99
N GLY A 30 -13.59 22.23 6.59
CA GLY A 30 -12.41 22.74 7.31
C GLY A 30 -11.99 21.93 8.54
N LEU A 31 -12.85 21.05 9.03
CA LEU A 31 -12.57 20.14 10.16
C LEU A 31 -12.31 18.71 9.71
N SER A 32 -12.38 18.43 8.41
CA SER A 32 -12.11 17.09 7.87
C SER A 32 -10.62 16.76 7.99
N VAL A 33 -10.33 15.51 8.37
CA VAL A 33 -8.99 14.93 8.36
C VAL A 33 -8.95 13.86 7.28
N ASN A 34 -8.00 13.94 6.36
CA ASN A 34 -7.82 12.92 5.33
C ASN A 34 -7.46 11.58 5.96
N ALA A 35 -8.29 10.58 5.78
CA ALA A 35 -7.97 9.22 6.20
C ALA A 35 -7.08 8.53 5.15
N MET A 36 -5.96 7.98 5.60
CA MET A 36 -5.13 7.07 4.80
C MET A 36 -5.26 5.66 5.36
N VAL A 37 -5.81 4.76 4.56
CA VAL A 37 -5.94 3.36 4.96
C VAL A 37 -4.77 2.53 4.50
N LYS A 38 -4.36 1.57 5.34
CA LYS A 38 -3.14 0.79 5.09
C LYS A 38 -3.20 -0.59 5.75
N HIS A 39 -2.43 -1.52 5.27
CA HIS A 39 -1.57 -1.44 4.08
C HIS A 39 -2.17 -2.31 2.98
N TRP A 40 -2.41 -1.72 1.82
CA TRP A 40 -2.95 -2.41 0.66
C TRP A 40 -1.97 -3.46 0.12
N PRO A 41 -2.40 -4.67 -0.29
CA PRO A 41 -3.76 -5.22 -0.29
C PRO A 41 -4.12 -6.01 1.00
N GLY A 42 -3.38 -5.83 2.08
CA GLY A 42 -3.57 -6.44 3.39
C GLY A 42 -2.25 -6.74 4.07
N GLY A 43 -2.08 -6.31 5.32
CA GLY A 43 -0.84 -6.48 6.08
C GLY A 43 -0.77 -7.75 6.94
N GLY A 44 -1.90 -8.49 7.07
CA GLY A 44 -2.00 -9.63 7.98
C GLY A 44 -1.44 -10.95 7.47
N ALA A 45 -1.07 -11.05 6.20
CA ALA A 45 -0.64 -12.29 5.55
C ALA A 45 0.89 -12.54 5.60
N GLY A 46 1.62 -11.83 6.45
CA GLY A 46 3.07 -12.00 6.61
C GLY A 46 3.44 -13.46 6.92
N GLU A 47 4.37 -14.04 6.14
CA GLU A 47 4.81 -15.41 6.30
C GLU A 47 5.31 -15.67 7.73
N ALA A 48 4.76 -16.68 8.40
CA ALA A 48 5.06 -17.03 9.79
C ALA A 48 4.94 -15.86 10.78
N GLY A 49 4.09 -14.85 10.51
CA GLY A 49 3.90 -13.69 11.36
C GLY A 49 5.07 -12.71 11.37
N ARG A 50 5.99 -12.80 10.42
CA ARG A 50 7.17 -11.94 10.34
C ARG A 50 6.80 -10.55 9.83
N ASP A 51 7.60 -9.57 10.26
CA ASP A 51 7.43 -8.17 9.90
C ASP A 51 8.14 -7.84 8.58
N ALA A 52 7.44 -7.18 7.67
CA ALA A 52 7.94 -6.79 6.35
C ALA A 52 8.98 -5.65 6.36
N HIS A 53 9.21 -5.02 7.51
CA HIS A 53 10.36 -4.12 7.67
C HIS A 53 11.70 -4.85 7.60
N TYR A 54 11.70 -6.16 7.81
CA TYR A 54 12.88 -7.01 7.73
C TYR A 54 12.87 -7.87 6.46
N ALA A 55 14.04 -8.13 5.89
CA ALA A 55 14.17 -8.93 4.66
C ALA A 55 13.59 -10.36 4.79
N ASN A 56 13.64 -10.94 5.99
CA ASN A 56 13.06 -12.26 6.27
C ASN A 56 11.53 -12.26 6.43
N GLY A 57 10.89 -11.09 6.47
CA GLY A 57 9.44 -10.90 6.53
C GLY A 57 8.82 -10.36 5.25
N LYS A 58 9.56 -10.31 4.16
CA LYS A 58 9.14 -9.67 2.91
C LYS A 58 7.98 -10.33 2.18
N PHE A 59 7.60 -11.56 2.53
CA PHE A 59 6.54 -12.29 1.84
C PHE A 59 5.22 -12.24 2.58
N ALA A 60 4.15 -11.89 1.88
CA ALA A 60 2.77 -12.18 2.27
C ALA A 60 2.32 -13.45 1.55
N VAL A 61 1.82 -14.43 2.28
CA VAL A 61 1.47 -15.75 1.78
C VAL A 61 0.01 -16.10 2.07
N TYR A 62 -0.62 -16.81 1.18
CA TYR A 62 -2.05 -17.10 1.23
C TYR A 62 -2.30 -18.61 1.08
N PRO A 63 -1.91 -19.43 2.07
CA PRO A 63 -1.98 -20.90 1.98
C PRO A 63 -3.42 -21.42 1.86
N GLY A 64 -4.40 -20.64 2.33
CA GLY A 64 -5.83 -20.94 2.17
C GLY A 64 -6.45 -20.45 0.86
N ASN A 65 -5.65 -19.96 -0.08
CA ASN A 65 -6.12 -19.32 -1.31
C ASN A 65 -7.14 -18.17 -1.05
N ASN A 66 -6.94 -17.44 0.02
CA ASN A 66 -7.87 -16.45 0.57
C ASN A 66 -7.45 -14.99 0.33
N PHE A 67 -6.62 -14.71 -0.67
CA PHE A 67 -6.16 -13.36 -1.00
C PHE A 67 -7.33 -12.34 -1.07
N ASN A 68 -8.45 -12.72 -1.67
CA ASN A 68 -9.59 -11.83 -1.82
C ASN A 68 -10.24 -11.44 -0.47
N GLU A 69 -10.13 -12.26 0.57
CA GLU A 69 -10.64 -11.92 1.90
C GLU A 69 -9.88 -10.76 2.53
N HIS A 70 -8.57 -10.67 2.23
CA HIS A 70 -7.74 -9.56 2.71
C HIS A 70 -8.10 -8.22 2.05
N LEU A 71 -8.79 -8.23 0.92
CA LEU A 71 -9.24 -7.01 0.25
C LEU A 71 -10.52 -6.42 0.87
N ILE A 72 -11.34 -7.24 1.53
CA ILE A 72 -12.67 -6.86 2.06
C ILE A 72 -12.62 -5.61 2.96
N PRO A 73 -11.66 -5.45 3.90
CA PRO A 73 -11.59 -4.25 4.72
C PRO A 73 -11.46 -2.95 3.92
N PHE A 74 -10.82 -3.02 2.77
CA PHE A 74 -10.69 -1.89 1.84
C PHE A 74 -11.93 -1.75 0.98
N THR A 75 -12.29 -2.81 0.25
CA THR A 75 -13.28 -2.75 -0.83
C THR A 75 -14.73 -2.67 -0.33
N GLU A 76 -15.03 -3.22 0.85
CA GLU A 76 -16.36 -3.19 1.47
C GLU A 76 -16.43 -2.26 2.70
N GLY A 77 -15.31 -1.67 3.11
CA GLY A 77 -15.25 -0.71 4.22
C GLY A 77 -14.72 0.64 3.75
N ALA A 78 -13.40 0.80 3.75
CA ALA A 78 -12.75 2.09 3.53
C ALA A 78 -13.05 2.76 2.16
N PHE A 79 -13.41 1.98 1.14
CA PHE A 79 -13.74 2.51 -0.20
C PHE A 79 -15.26 2.64 -0.43
N LYS A 80 -16.09 2.36 0.59
CA LYS A 80 -17.54 2.43 0.53
C LYS A 80 -18.12 3.12 1.76
N LEU A 81 -17.65 4.32 2.05
CA LEU A 81 -18.14 5.09 3.19
C LEU A 81 -19.60 5.50 3.00
N THR A 82 -20.38 5.42 4.07
CA THR A 82 -21.76 5.90 4.11
C THR A 82 -21.87 7.41 4.03
N GLY A 83 -20.89 8.15 4.57
CA GLY A 83 -20.79 9.61 4.45
C GLY A 83 -20.62 10.08 2.99
N ASN A 84 -20.83 11.36 2.73
CA ASN A 84 -20.71 11.95 1.38
C ASN A 84 -19.26 12.04 0.88
N THR A 85 -18.27 11.80 1.74
CA THR A 85 -16.85 11.67 1.34
C THR A 85 -16.58 10.38 0.56
N LYS A 86 -17.46 9.38 0.66
CA LYS A 86 -17.60 8.16 -0.12
C LYS A 86 -16.46 7.13 0.02
N LYS A 87 -15.22 7.56 0.20
CA LYS A 87 -14.06 6.68 0.33
C LYS A 87 -12.96 7.35 1.16
N ALA A 88 -12.06 6.55 1.72
CA ALA A 88 -10.83 7.06 2.34
C ALA A 88 -10.04 7.90 1.33
N ALA A 89 -9.52 9.04 1.78
CA ALA A 89 -8.81 10.00 0.92
C ALA A 89 -7.53 9.44 0.31
N ALA A 90 -6.85 8.57 1.03
CA ALA A 90 -5.60 7.97 0.59
C ALA A 90 -5.52 6.48 0.95
N VAL A 91 -4.67 5.76 0.22
CA VAL A 91 -4.32 4.37 0.49
C VAL A 91 -2.80 4.20 0.39
N MET A 92 -2.26 3.33 1.23
CA MET A 92 -0.83 3.01 1.25
C MET A 92 -0.63 1.53 0.91
N PRO A 93 0.02 1.21 -0.24
CA PRO A 93 0.49 -0.16 -0.49
C PRO A 93 1.58 -0.55 0.49
N TYR A 94 1.65 -1.84 0.84
CA TYR A 94 2.58 -2.36 1.85
C TYR A 94 3.93 -2.77 1.25
N TYR A 95 4.92 -2.95 2.11
CA TYR A 95 6.26 -3.45 1.74
C TYR A 95 6.25 -4.88 1.21
N THR A 96 5.29 -5.71 1.63
CA THR A 96 5.30 -7.14 1.29
C THR A 96 5.20 -7.39 -0.21
N ILE A 97 5.78 -8.51 -0.61
CA ILE A 97 5.50 -9.18 -1.87
C ILE A 97 4.28 -10.08 -1.65
N SER A 98 3.16 -9.82 -2.31
CA SER A 98 1.99 -10.71 -2.32
C SER A 98 2.33 -11.96 -3.15
N TRP A 99 2.91 -12.97 -2.49
CA TRP A 99 3.59 -14.09 -3.11
C TRP A 99 2.65 -14.90 -4.00
N ASN A 100 3.04 -15.05 -5.28
CA ASN A 100 2.27 -15.78 -6.30
C ASN A 100 0.82 -15.31 -6.51
N GLN A 101 0.49 -14.07 -6.15
CA GLN A 101 -0.84 -13.49 -6.42
C GLN A 101 -0.88 -12.71 -7.73
N THR A 102 0.26 -12.43 -8.32
CA THR A 102 0.41 -11.65 -9.56
C THR A 102 1.49 -12.28 -10.45
N ASN A 103 1.61 -11.80 -11.67
CA ASN A 103 2.65 -12.25 -12.62
C ASN A 103 4.07 -11.84 -12.21
N GLU A 104 4.20 -10.94 -11.25
CA GLU A 104 5.46 -10.36 -10.81
C GLU A 104 5.56 -10.38 -9.29
N ASN A 105 6.55 -11.07 -8.74
CA ASN A 105 6.80 -11.13 -7.30
C ASN A 105 7.70 -9.95 -6.85
N VAL A 106 7.11 -8.77 -6.77
CA VAL A 106 7.74 -7.54 -6.26
C VAL A 106 6.88 -6.94 -5.15
N ALA A 107 7.46 -6.11 -4.29
CA ALA A 107 6.73 -5.44 -3.23
C ALA A 107 5.50 -4.70 -3.79
N ASN A 108 4.42 -4.66 -3.02
CA ASN A 108 3.11 -4.17 -3.49
C ASN A 108 3.18 -2.75 -4.06
N ASN A 109 4.09 -1.90 -3.56
CA ASN A 109 4.32 -0.56 -4.09
C ASN A 109 4.81 -0.52 -5.54
N TYR A 110 5.48 -1.59 -6.00
CA TYR A 110 6.02 -1.72 -7.34
C TYR A 110 5.11 -2.50 -8.29
N ASN A 111 4.05 -3.07 -7.76
CA ASN A 111 3.24 -4.03 -8.49
C ASN A 111 2.10 -3.34 -9.22
N LYS A 112 2.24 -3.18 -10.54
CA LYS A 112 1.25 -2.52 -11.39
C LYS A 112 -0.13 -3.20 -11.33
N TYR A 113 -0.16 -4.52 -11.28
CA TYR A 113 -1.43 -5.23 -11.17
C TYR A 113 -2.18 -4.85 -9.89
N LEU A 114 -1.48 -4.81 -8.74
CA LEU A 114 -2.11 -4.48 -7.45
C LEU A 114 -2.55 -3.02 -7.36
N VAL A 115 -1.75 -2.09 -7.89
CA VAL A 115 -2.02 -0.66 -7.79
C VAL A 115 -2.93 -0.18 -8.93
N THR A 116 -2.58 -0.46 -10.18
CA THR A 116 -3.37 0.01 -11.32
C THR A 116 -4.55 -0.91 -11.63
N ASP A 117 -4.29 -2.20 -11.91
CA ASP A 117 -5.34 -3.05 -12.48
C ASP A 117 -6.38 -3.43 -11.43
N LEU A 118 -5.94 -3.76 -10.21
CA LEU A 118 -6.84 -4.14 -9.13
C LEU A 118 -7.45 -2.92 -8.43
N LEU A 119 -6.61 -2.04 -7.86
CA LEU A 119 -7.08 -0.92 -7.04
C LEU A 119 -7.80 0.14 -7.88
N ARG A 120 -7.14 0.66 -8.94
CA ARG A 120 -7.70 1.72 -9.77
C ARG A 120 -8.82 1.20 -10.69
N ASN A 121 -8.51 0.19 -11.51
CA ASN A 121 -9.42 -0.20 -12.60
C ASN A 121 -10.57 -1.08 -12.09
N LYS A 122 -10.27 -2.13 -11.32
CA LYS A 122 -11.31 -3.06 -10.86
C LYS A 122 -12.17 -2.48 -9.74
N TYR A 123 -11.57 -1.83 -8.75
CA TYR A 123 -12.28 -1.28 -7.59
C TYR A 123 -12.61 0.22 -7.72
N GLY A 124 -12.18 0.88 -8.79
CA GLY A 124 -12.51 2.28 -9.06
C GLY A 124 -11.97 3.27 -8.03
N TYR A 125 -10.87 2.94 -7.36
CA TYR A 125 -10.28 3.82 -6.36
C TYR A 125 -9.55 4.99 -7.03
N ASP A 126 -10.05 6.22 -6.82
CA ASP A 126 -9.53 7.46 -7.39
C ASP A 126 -8.87 8.40 -6.36
N GLY A 127 -8.73 7.94 -5.10
CA GLY A 127 -7.99 8.66 -4.06
C GLY A 127 -6.48 8.59 -4.25
N VAL A 128 -5.73 9.24 -3.36
CA VAL A 128 -4.27 9.27 -3.41
C VAL A 128 -3.68 7.90 -3.07
N VAL A 129 -2.76 7.42 -3.90
CA VAL A 129 -1.90 6.27 -3.58
C VAL A 129 -0.54 6.80 -3.13
N CYS A 130 -0.30 6.76 -1.82
CA CYS A 130 0.98 7.13 -1.22
C CYS A 130 1.77 5.86 -0.90
N THR A 131 3.02 5.77 -1.34
CA THR A 131 3.85 4.60 -1.01
C THR A 131 4.08 4.50 0.49
N ASP A 132 4.40 3.31 0.95
CA ASP A 132 5.01 3.15 2.27
C ASP A 132 6.39 3.82 2.31
N TRP A 133 7.01 3.91 3.49
CA TRP A 133 8.19 4.76 3.71
C TRP A 133 9.44 4.18 3.07
N LEU A 134 10.19 5.06 2.38
CA LEU A 134 11.53 4.77 1.83
C LEU A 134 11.58 3.52 0.92
N VAL A 135 10.50 3.22 0.20
CA VAL A 135 10.42 1.99 -0.62
C VAL A 135 11.50 1.90 -1.69
N THR A 136 12.05 3.04 -2.17
CA THR A 136 13.04 3.08 -3.26
C THR A 136 14.49 3.19 -2.79
N GLY A 137 14.71 3.42 -1.49
CA GLY A 137 16.06 3.49 -0.91
C GLY A 137 16.76 2.13 -0.85
N ASP A 138 18.08 2.13 -0.85
CA ASP A 138 18.87 0.91 -0.72
C ASP A 138 18.68 0.28 0.67
N HIS A 139 18.55 -1.04 0.70
CA HIS A 139 18.43 -1.78 1.95
C HIS A 139 19.80 -1.95 2.62
N GLN A 140 19.87 -1.60 3.90
CA GLN A 140 21.01 -1.84 4.76
C GLN A 140 20.58 -2.72 5.94
N ALA A 141 21.33 -3.73 6.28
CA ALA A 141 20.91 -4.75 7.24
C ALA A 141 20.76 -4.28 8.71
N MET A 142 21.13 -3.04 9.02
CA MET A 142 21.29 -2.56 10.40
C MET A 142 20.21 -1.58 10.89
N ASP A 143 19.42 -0.98 9.98
CA ASP A 143 18.41 0.00 10.39
C ASP A 143 17.04 -0.26 9.76
N VAL A 144 16.11 -0.71 10.56
CA VAL A 144 14.77 -1.10 10.14
C VAL A 144 13.89 0.08 9.77
N PHE A 145 14.09 1.23 10.40
CA PHE A 145 13.18 2.38 10.25
C PHE A 145 13.56 3.35 9.15
N ILE A 146 14.84 3.58 8.95
CA ILE A 146 15.37 4.52 7.94
C ILE A 146 15.91 3.83 6.69
N ASP A 147 15.78 2.52 6.62
CA ASP A 147 16.32 1.69 5.56
C ASP A 147 15.30 1.45 4.43
N GLY A 148 15.78 1.31 3.20
CA GLY A 148 14.95 1.00 2.04
C GLY A 148 14.36 -0.40 2.08
N LYS A 149 13.15 -0.57 1.54
CA LYS A 149 12.41 -1.85 1.48
C LYS A 149 12.18 -2.24 0.02
N VAL A 150 13.26 -2.58 -0.65
CA VAL A 150 13.33 -2.82 -2.11
C VAL A 150 13.02 -4.27 -2.50
N TRP A 151 12.07 -4.88 -1.80
CA TRP A 151 11.80 -6.31 -1.95
C TRP A 151 11.35 -6.69 -3.37
N GLY A 152 12.14 -7.57 -4.00
CA GLY A 152 11.90 -8.05 -5.36
C GLY A 152 12.44 -7.14 -6.47
N VAL A 153 13.06 -5.99 -6.12
CA VAL A 153 13.69 -5.03 -7.05
C VAL A 153 15.09 -4.62 -6.60
N GLU A 154 15.74 -5.47 -5.84
CA GLU A 154 17.06 -5.22 -5.26
C GLU A 154 18.13 -4.93 -6.33
N ASN A 155 17.94 -5.47 -7.54
CA ASN A 155 18.85 -5.31 -8.68
C ASN A 155 18.66 -3.98 -9.46
N LEU A 156 17.60 -3.23 -9.18
CA LEU A 156 17.36 -1.94 -9.82
C LEU A 156 18.07 -0.82 -9.05
N ASN A 157 18.49 0.23 -9.75
CA ASN A 157 18.98 1.45 -9.12
C ASN A 157 17.81 2.32 -8.63
N MET A 158 18.11 3.38 -7.88
CA MET A 158 17.09 4.22 -7.26
C MET A 158 16.16 4.90 -8.27
N ALA A 159 16.68 5.37 -9.41
CA ALA A 159 15.86 5.99 -10.46
C ALA A 159 14.91 4.98 -11.12
N GLU A 160 15.40 3.77 -11.41
CA GLU A 160 14.60 2.67 -11.95
C GLU A 160 13.51 2.23 -10.97
N ARG A 161 13.78 2.23 -9.67
CA ARG A 161 12.78 1.94 -8.63
C ARG A 161 11.71 3.03 -8.59
N HIS A 162 12.09 4.32 -8.64
CA HIS A 162 11.14 5.43 -8.74
C HIS A 162 10.27 5.30 -9.99
N TYR A 163 10.90 5.06 -11.14
CA TYR A 163 10.18 4.81 -12.40
C TYR A 163 9.16 3.68 -12.24
N LYS A 164 9.57 2.55 -11.69
CA LYS A 164 8.67 1.39 -11.51
C LYS A 164 7.49 1.69 -10.58
N VAL A 165 7.70 2.45 -9.50
CA VAL A 165 6.63 2.89 -8.58
C VAL A 165 5.64 3.81 -9.30
N LEU A 166 6.13 4.80 -10.05
CA LEU A 166 5.28 5.70 -10.84
C LEU A 166 4.48 4.93 -11.89
N MET A 167 5.11 4.03 -12.62
CA MET A 167 4.45 3.17 -13.61
C MET A 167 3.50 2.14 -13.00
N ALA A 168 3.65 1.83 -11.71
CA ALA A 168 2.67 1.03 -10.98
C ALA A 168 1.40 1.83 -10.63
N GLY A 169 1.44 3.17 -10.66
CA GLY A 169 0.29 4.04 -10.44
C GLY A 169 0.25 4.75 -9.09
N ALA A 170 1.39 4.89 -8.39
CA ALA A 170 1.50 5.70 -7.18
C ALA A 170 1.51 7.20 -7.52
N ASP A 171 0.88 8.00 -6.65
CA ASP A 171 0.79 9.47 -6.79
C ASP A 171 1.83 10.19 -5.93
N GLN A 172 2.26 9.58 -4.83
CA GLN A 172 3.10 10.19 -3.82
C GLN A 172 4.08 9.18 -3.23
N PHE A 173 5.31 9.62 -3.00
CA PHE A 173 6.31 8.85 -2.26
C PHE A 173 6.26 9.17 -0.78
N GLY A 174 6.12 8.16 0.07
CA GLY A 174 6.22 8.28 1.51
C GLY A 174 7.69 8.28 1.97
N GLY A 175 8.07 9.26 2.80
CA GLY A 175 9.40 9.35 3.40
C GLY A 175 10.57 9.66 2.47
N ASN A 176 10.40 9.59 1.15
CA ASN A 176 11.41 9.98 0.17
C ASN A 176 11.36 11.51 -0.02
N ASN A 177 12.49 12.18 0.16
CA ASN A 177 12.60 13.63 0.04
C ASN A 177 13.69 14.08 -0.95
N ASP A 178 14.29 13.16 -1.69
CA ASP A 178 15.24 13.45 -2.76
C ASP A 178 14.50 13.62 -4.09
N MET A 179 14.66 14.77 -4.70
CA MET A 179 14.02 15.13 -5.95
C MET A 179 14.72 14.51 -7.17
N LYS A 180 16.03 14.26 -7.08
CA LYS A 180 16.83 13.80 -8.22
C LYS A 180 16.33 12.46 -8.81
N PRO A 181 16.06 11.41 -8.03
CA PRO A 181 15.56 10.15 -8.58
C PRO A 181 14.21 10.28 -9.30
N ILE A 182 13.36 11.22 -8.92
CA ILE A 182 12.08 11.50 -9.60
C ILE A 182 12.34 12.14 -10.96
N ILE A 183 13.27 13.11 -11.03
CA ILE A 183 13.66 13.76 -12.29
C ILE A 183 14.28 12.73 -13.24
N ASP A 184 15.16 11.88 -12.71
CA ASP A 184 15.79 10.81 -13.50
C ASP A 184 14.73 9.80 -14.00
N ALA A 185 13.77 9.42 -13.18
CA ALA A 185 12.66 8.55 -13.57
C ALA A 185 11.77 9.19 -14.65
N TYR A 186 11.48 10.48 -14.54
CA TYR A 186 10.75 11.23 -15.58
C TYR A 186 11.48 11.19 -16.93
N ALA A 187 12.80 11.35 -16.93
CA ALA A 187 13.61 11.26 -18.13
C ALA A 187 13.60 9.85 -18.78
N MET A 188 13.19 8.82 -18.03
CA MET A 188 12.99 7.46 -18.55
C MET A 188 11.64 7.25 -19.27
N GLY A 189 10.77 8.25 -19.24
CA GLY A 189 9.51 8.24 -20.00
C GLY A 189 8.25 7.96 -19.14
N VAL A 190 8.21 8.51 -17.94
CA VAL A 190 6.97 8.53 -17.12
C VAL A 190 5.94 9.46 -17.77
#